data_1bd1e354a81c2f5973d6e5241f7bc4a0
#
_entry.id   1bd1e354a81c2f5973d6e5241f7bc4a0
#
_cell.length_a   1.000
_cell.length_b   1.000
_cell.length_c   1.000
_cell.angle_alpha   90.00
_cell.angle_beta   90.00
_cell.angle_gamma   90.00
#
_symmetry.space_group_name_H-M   'P 1'
#
loop_
_entity.id
_entity.type
_entity.pdbx_description
1 polymer ?
#
loop_
_entity_poly.entity_id
_entity_poly.type
_entity_poly.pdbx_seq_one_letter_code
_entity_poly.pdbx_strand_id
1 'polypeptide(L)'
;MQSYIFLDLDDTLFQTLRKCALGADDPKLQVRAFLPDGTPNSFATHKQQWLWHWLEKGFNIVPVTGRDGQAFDRVMLPFKEEVVLNHGAVILDKDRTIDRIWMADMMQALPSYHDKLLEVWVEIEAFCRQFIGFKTHLVNDFEVSWYGVIKHVDGTETILKTVLDSIIKTHPHILDGSLYWHLNGNNLAVLPKIINKESAVRYLINGYKQQHPELVTFGAGDSKTDAPFMGLCDYALIPKNTQLYQSLAFF
;
A
#
# COMPACT_ATOMS: atom_id res chain seq x y z
N MET A 1 15.79 0.09 24.84
CA MET A 1 15.13 0.89 23.81
C MET A 1 14.52 -0.06 22.80
N GLN A 2 13.23 0.07 22.47
CA GLN A 2 12.58 -0.72 21.44
C GLN A 2 12.71 0.01 20.10
N SER A 3 12.97 -0.75 19.02
CA SER A 3 13.03 -0.22 17.67
C SER A 3 11.95 -0.84 16.79
N TYR A 4 11.12 0.01 16.20
CA TYR A 4 10.08 -0.38 15.26
C TYR A 4 10.38 0.14 13.86
N ILE A 5 10.08 -0.65 12.85
CA ILE A 5 10.09 -0.19 11.47
C ILE A 5 8.73 -0.43 10.82
N PHE A 6 8.12 0.68 10.36
CA PHE A 6 6.92 0.67 9.52
C PHE A 6 7.36 0.56 8.07
N LEU A 7 6.99 -0.51 7.41
CA LEU A 7 7.64 -0.95 6.19
C LEU A 7 6.63 -1.27 5.08
N ASP A 8 6.67 -0.49 4.00
CA ASP A 8 5.95 -0.88 2.79
C ASP A 8 6.54 -2.14 2.16
N LEU A 9 5.75 -2.87 1.40
CA LEU A 9 6.12 -4.17 0.85
C LEU A 9 6.52 -4.10 -0.63
N ASP A 10 5.57 -3.70 -1.47
CA ASP A 10 5.73 -3.72 -2.92
C ASP A 10 6.68 -2.61 -3.38
N ASP A 11 7.66 -2.95 -4.20
CA ASP A 11 8.75 -2.08 -4.65
C ASP A 11 9.72 -1.63 -3.53
N THR A 12 9.44 -1.99 -2.28
CA THR A 12 10.32 -1.77 -1.13
C THR A 12 11.09 -3.06 -0.76
N LEU A 13 10.41 -4.12 -0.34
CA LEU A 13 11.02 -5.41 0.02
C LEU A 13 11.07 -6.42 -1.11
N PHE A 14 10.17 -6.33 -2.05
CA PHE A 14 10.09 -7.18 -3.22
C PHE A 14 9.33 -6.47 -4.33
N GLN A 15 9.40 -6.98 -5.54
CA GLN A 15 8.79 -6.36 -6.71
C GLN A 15 8.40 -7.40 -7.75
N THR A 16 7.61 -7.00 -8.75
CA THR A 16 7.28 -7.89 -9.86
C THR A 16 8.54 -8.23 -10.67
N LEU A 17 8.56 -9.41 -11.31
CA LEU A 17 9.69 -9.88 -12.10
C LEU A 17 10.18 -8.86 -13.13
N ARG A 18 9.25 -8.16 -13.78
CA ARG A 18 9.55 -7.10 -14.77
C ARG A 18 10.47 -6.00 -14.22
N LYS A 19 10.36 -5.70 -12.91
CA LYS A 19 11.17 -4.67 -12.23
C LYS A 19 12.50 -5.20 -11.70
N CYS A 20 12.70 -6.54 -11.70
CA CYS A 20 13.92 -7.14 -11.16
C CYS A 20 15.13 -7.03 -12.11
N ALA A 21 14.92 -6.74 -13.40
CA ALA A 21 15.95 -6.77 -14.45
C ALA A 21 16.72 -8.11 -14.55
N LEU A 22 16.12 -9.20 -14.10
CA LEU A 22 16.65 -10.57 -14.06
C LEU A 22 15.57 -11.54 -14.57
N GLY A 23 15.97 -12.71 -15.08
CA GLY A 23 15.03 -13.79 -15.44
C GLY A 23 14.41 -14.45 -14.21
N ALA A 24 13.25 -15.08 -14.38
CA ALA A 24 12.54 -15.74 -13.27
C ALA A 24 13.37 -16.85 -12.60
N ASP A 25 14.21 -17.52 -13.36
CA ASP A 25 15.05 -18.63 -12.90
C ASP A 25 16.41 -18.16 -12.38
N ASP A 26 16.65 -16.84 -12.27
CA ASP A 26 17.91 -16.33 -11.74
C ASP A 26 18.03 -16.71 -10.25
N PRO A 27 19.07 -17.45 -9.84
CA PRO A 27 19.25 -17.91 -8.46
C PRO A 27 19.42 -16.77 -7.44
N LYS A 28 19.62 -15.54 -7.91
CA LYS A 28 19.68 -14.35 -7.05
C LYS A 28 18.31 -13.81 -6.67
N LEU A 29 17.23 -14.31 -7.32
CA LEU A 29 15.86 -13.94 -6.98
C LEU A 29 15.27 -14.92 -5.97
N GLN A 30 14.51 -14.41 -5.03
CA GLN A 30 13.72 -15.20 -4.10
C GLN A 30 12.25 -14.83 -4.24
N VAL A 31 11.38 -15.81 -4.46
CA VAL A 31 9.94 -15.60 -4.47
C VAL A 31 9.48 -15.10 -3.11
N ARG A 32 8.65 -14.04 -3.11
CA ARG A 32 8.13 -13.40 -1.89
C ARG A 32 6.62 -13.33 -1.85
N ALA A 33 5.94 -13.37 -3.00
CA ALA A 33 4.49 -13.45 -3.01
C ALA A 33 3.97 -14.19 -4.25
N PHE A 34 2.74 -14.70 -4.12
CA PHE A 34 2.06 -15.50 -5.14
C PHE A 34 0.74 -14.87 -5.56
N LEU A 35 0.30 -15.19 -6.78
CA LEU A 35 -1.08 -14.98 -7.24
C LEU A 35 -2.04 -15.98 -6.56
N PRO A 36 -3.38 -15.77 -6.68
CA PRO A 36 -4.37 -16.71 -6.13
C PRO A 36 -4.26 -18.14 -6.66
N ASP A 37 -3.73 -18.33 -7.87
CA ASP A 37 -3.50 -19.63 -8.51
C ASP A 37 -2.18 -20.29 -8.10
N GLY A 38 -1.43 -19.69 -7.17
CA GLY A 38 -0.12 -20.17 -6.73
C GLY A 38 1.04 -19.79 -7.63
N THR A 39 0.83 -19.03 -8.70
CA THR A 39 1.91 -18.56 -9.59
C THR A 39 2.78 -17.53 -8.87
N PRO A 40 4.13 -17.65 -8.87
CA PRO A 40 5.04 -16.64 -8.34
C PRO A 40 4.82 -15.28 -9.02
N ASN A 41 4.61 -14.23 -8.24
CA ASN A 41 4.31 -12.90 -8.76
C ASN A 41 5.30 -11.82 -8.31
N SER A 42 5.82 -11.93 -7.08
CA SER A 42 6.74 -10.94 -6.52
C SER A 42 8.03 -11.59 -6.04
N PHE A 43 9.14 -10.92 -6.29
CA PHE A 43 10.48 -11.43 -6.08
C PHE A 43 11.34 -10.42 -5.35
N ALA A 44 12.13 -10.90 -4.39
CA ALA A 44 13.17 -10.10 -3.76
C ALA A 44 14.51 -10.30 -4.48
N THR A 45 15.14 -9.21 -4.88
CA THR A 45 16.52 -9.19 -5.36
C THR A 45 17.47 -9.46 -4.18
N HIS A 46 18.73 -9.79 -4.47
CA HIS A 46 19.74 -10.03 -3.46
C HIS A 46 19.89 -8.85 -2.46
N LYS A 47 19.73 -7.59 -2.94
CA LYS A 47 19.76 -6.40 -2.07
C LYS A 47 18.56 -6.33 -1.11
N GLN A 48 17.38 -6.68 -1.59
CA GLN A 48 16.16 -6.72 -0.77
C GLN A 48 16.19 -7.88 0.23
N GLN A 49 16.76 -9.03 -0.14
CA GLN A 49 17.01 -10.15 0.77
C GLN A 49 17.98 -9.75 1.88
N TRP A 50 19.07 -9.05 1.52
CA TRP A 50 20.02 -8.53 2.50
C TRP A 50 19.37 -7.52 3.45
N LEU A 51 18.57 -6.59 2.92
CA LEU A 51 17.80 -5.63 3.71
C LEU A 51 16.88 -6.33 4.72
N TRP A 52 16.12 -7.33 4.26
CA TRP A 52 15.26 -8.12 5.14
C TRP A 52 16.06 -8.77 6.27
N HIS A 53 17.16 -9.47 5.97
CA HIS A 53 17.99 -10.12 6.98
C HIS A 53 18.64 -9.14 7.97
N TRP A 54 18.88 -7.91 7.55
CA TRP A 54 19.33 -6.87 8.46
C TRP A 54 18.21 -6.39 9.38
N LEU A 55 17.04 -6.13 8.85
CA LEU A 55 15.89 -5.63 9.59
C LEU A 55 15.37 -6.65 10.63
N GLU A 56 15.25 -7.93 10.26
CA GLU A 56 14.73 -8.97 11.15
C GLU A 56 15.57 -9.18 12.41
N LYS A 57 16.82 -8.74 12.41
CA LYS A 57 17.75 -8.87 13.56
C LYS A 57 17.63 -7.76 14.58
N GLY A 58 17.11 -6.61 14.20
CA GLY A 58 17.16 -5.42 15.05
C GLY A 58 15.86 -4.67 15.21
N PHE A 59 14.80 -5.06 14.51
CA PHE A 59 13.56 -4.30 14.48
C PHE A 59 12.32 -5.16 14.73
N ASN A 60 11.34 -4.59 15.40
CA ASN A 60 9.96 -5.03 15.34
C ASN A 60 9.38 -4.51 14.01
N ILE A 61 9.09 -5.42 13.08
CA ILE A 61 8.73 -5.06 11.70
C ILE A 61 7.22 -5.03 11.56
N VAL A 62 6.66 -3.85 11.29
CA VAL A 62 5.23 -3.61 11.05
C VAL A 62 5.03 -3.35 9.55
N PRO A 63 4.46 -4.30 8.80
CA PRO A 63 4.14 -4.07 7.39
C PRO A 63 3.00 -3.06 7.23
N VAL A 64 3.16 -2.15 6.26
CA VAL A 64 2.19 -1.07 5.95
C VAL A 64 1.94 -1.07 4.45
N THR A 65 0.89 -1.74 4.01
CA THR A 65 0.70 -2.06 2.59
C THR A 65 -0.67 -1.66 2.05
N GLY A 66 -0.74 -1.47 0.74
CA GLY A 66 -2.01 -1.39 -0.01
C GLY A 66 -2.66 -2.73 -0.28
N ARG A 67 -2.01 -3.85 0.03
CA ARG A 67 -2.58 -5.19 -0.15
C ARG A 67 -3.80 -5.40 0.74
N ASP A 68 -4.79 -6.13 0.22
CA ASP A 68 -5.87 -6.70 1.01
C ASP A 68 -5.38 -7.91 1.82
N GLY A 69 -6.22 -8.43 2.73
CA GLY A 69 -5.88 -9.56 3.59
C GLY A 69 -5.47 -10.79 2.78
N GLN A 70 -6.22 -11.15 1.75
CA GLN A 70 -5.91 -12.31 0.93
C GLN A 70 -4.58 -12.17 0.16
N ALA A 71 -4.27 -10.98 -0.35
CA ALA A 71 -3.00 -10.72 -1.02
C ALA A 71 -1.82 -10.67 -0.02
N PHE A 72 -2.05 -10.25 1.20
CA PHE A 72 -1.06 -10.27 2.27
C PHE A 72 -0.77 -11.70 2.75
N ASP A 73 -1.76 -12.56 2.89
CA ASP A 73 -1.59 -13.97 3.29
C ASP A 73 -0.72 -14.78 2.32
N ARG A 74 -0.59 -14.30 1.07
CA ARG A 74 0.30 -14.91 0.07
C ARG A 74 1.73 -14.33 0.07
N VAL A 75 2.08 -13.50 1.07
CA VAL A 75 3.45 -12.98 1.25
C VAL A 75 4.25 -13.95 2.12
N MET A 76 5.40 -14.40 1.61
CA MET A 76 6.27 -15.38 2.25
C MET A 76 7.34 -14.69 3.13
N LEU A 77 6.88 -13.87 4.08
CA LEU A 77 7.73 -13.23 5.09
C LEU A 77 7.11 -13.40 6.48
N PRO A 78 7.90 -13.75 7.51
CA PRO A 78 7.40 -14.07 8.84
C PRO A 78 7.19 -12.81 9.69
N PHE A 79 6.21 -11.99 9.35
CA PHE A 79 5.84 -10.82 10.17
C PHE A 79 5.24 -11.26 11.51
N LYS A 80 5.67 -10.64 12.59
CA LYS A 80 5.27 -10.99 13.98
C LYS A 80 4.49 -9.88 14.67
N GLU A 81 4.63 -8.65 14.18
CA GLU A 81 3.98 -7.48 14.72
C GLU A 81 2.61 -7.25 14.05
N GLU A 82 1.91 -6.21 14.43
CA GLU A 82 0.69 -5.74 13.79
C GLU A 82 0.88 -5.55 12.28
N VAL A 83 -0.21 -5.55 11.51
CA VAL A 83 -0.19 -5.38 10.06
C VAL A 83 -1.17 -4.30 9.65
N VAL A 84 -0.71 -3.33 8.87
CA VAL A 84 -1.57 -2.31 8.25
C VAL A 84 -1.86 -2.72 6.81
N LEU A 85 -3.12 -3.00 6.51
CA LEU A 85 -3.63 -3.45 5.22
C LEU A 85 -4.48 -2.37 4.53
N ASN A 86 -4.79 -2.61 3.24
CA ASN A 86 -5.74 -1.80 2.48
C ASN A 86 -5.44 -0.29 2.58
N HIS A 87 -4.15 0.11 2.41
CA HIS A 87 -3.70 1.50 2.55
C HIS A 87 -4.00 2.15 3.90
N GLY A 88 -4.19 1.38 4.96
CA GLY A 88 -4.52 1.88 6.29
C GLY A 88 -5.97 1.72 6.70
N ALA A 89 -6.82 1.11 5.86
CA ALA A 89 -8.22 0.85 6.22
C ALA A 89 -8.34 -0.20 7.33
N VAL A 90 -7.47 -1.19 7.35
CA VAL A 90 -7.52 -2.31 8.29
C VAL A 90 -6.19 -2.43 9.03
N ILE A 91 -6.25 -2.63 10.33
CA ILE A 91 -5.11 -3.05 11.17
C ILE A 91 -5.42 -4.43 11.71
N LEU A 92 -4.47 -5.35 11.55
CA LEU A 92 -4.49 -6.64 12.22
C LEU A 92 -3.52 -6.60 13.42
N ASP A 93 -3.98 -7.15 14.52
CA ASP A 93 -3.16 -7.41 15.71
C ASP A 93 -2.10 -8.49 15.44
N LYS A 94 -1.19 -8.70 16.39
CA LYS A 94 -0.10 -9.70 16.29
C LYS A 94 -0.60 -11.14 16.11
N ASP A 95 -1.78 -11.45 16.60
CA ASP A 95 -2.46 -12.73 16.40
C ASP A 95 -3.26 -12.82 15.09
N ARG A 96 -3.18 -11.79 14.24
CA ARG A 96 -3.89 -11.66 12.96
C ARG A 96 -5.40 -11.49 13.10
N THR A 97 -5.91 -11.12 14.27
CA THR A 97 -7.28 -10.61 14.43
C THR A 97 -7.36 -9.14 14.08
N ILE A 98 -8.56 -8.66 13.76
CA ILE A 98 -8.79 -7.25 13.45
C ILE A 98 -8.68 -6.41 14.73
N ASP A 99 -7.91 -5.32 14.71
CA ASP A 99 -7.96 -4.28 15.73
C ASP A 99 -9.36 -3.68 15.78
N ARG A 100 -10.08 -3.98 16.85
CA ARG A 100 -11.51 -3.63 16.98
C ARG A 100 -11.73 -2.13 17.16
N ILE A 101 -10.79 -1.43 17.79
CA ILE A 101 -10.89 0.01 18.03
C ILE A 101 -10.71 0.73 16.70
N TRP A 102 -9.64 0.43 15.98
CA TRP A 102 -9.39 0.98 14.65
C TRP A 102 -10.55 0.71 13.69
N MET A 103 -11.03 -0.52 13.65
CA MET A 103 -12.14 -0.90 12.77
C MET A 103 -13.43 -0.14 13.13
N ALA A 104 -13.74 0.04 14.41
CA ALA A 104 -14.91 0.80 14.83
C ALA A 104 -14.83 2.28 14.38
N ASP A 105 -13.66 2.92 14.52
CA ASP A 105 -13.43 4.28 14.06
C ASP A 105 -13.60 4.39 12.53
N MET A 106 -13.05 3.43 11.78
CA MET A 106 -13.20 3.37 10.32
C MET A 106 -14.67 3.18 9.90
N MET A 107 -15.39 2.27 10.54
CA MET A 107 -16.80 2.01 10.25
C MET A 107 -17.73 3.20 10.62
N GLN A 108 -17.36 3.98 11.60
CA GLN A 108 -18.07 5.21 11.95
C GLN A 108 -17.86 6.30 10.89
N ALA A 109 -16.65 6.43 10.35
CA ALA A 109 -16.29 7.50 9.42
C ALA A 109 -16.64 7.17 7.96
N LEU A 110 -16.51 5.91 7.54
CA LEU A 110 -16.63 5.46 6.14
C LEU A 110 -17.94 5.84 5.44
N PRO A 111 -19.14 5.79 6.08
CA PRO A 111 -20.40 6.11 5.40
C PRO A 111 -20.43 7.50 4.76
N SER A 112 -19.75 8.48 5.35
CA SER A 112 -19.67 9.85 4.79
C SER A 112 -18.88 9.95 3.46
N TYR A 113 -18.16 8.91 3.09
CA TYR A 113 -17.35 8.82 1.86
C TYR A 113 -17.87 7.79 0.86
N HIS A 114 -18.70 6.85 1.31
CA HIS A 114 -19.12 5.70 0.51
C HIS A 114 -19.90 6.14 -0.74
N ASP A 115 -20.93 6.97 -0.57
CA ASP A 115 -21.74 7.47 -1.69
C ASP A 115 -20.88 8.27 -2.69
N LYS A 116 -19.96 9.11 -2.18
CA LYS A 116 -19.02 9.86 -2.99
C LYS A 116 -18.11 8.95 -3.82
N LEU A 117 -17.62 7.86 -3.23
CA LEU A 117 -16.82 6.87 -3.95
C LEU A 117 -17.63 6.20 -5.05
N LEU A 118 -18.89 5.83 -4.77
CA LEU A 118 -19.76 5.20 -5.77
C LEU A 118 -20.09 6.15 -6.93
N GLU A 119 -20.33 7.44 -6.67
CA GLU A 119 -20.55 8.43 -7.72
C GLU A 119 -19.37 8.49 -8.70
N VAL A 120 -18.15 8.69 -8.17
CA VAL A 120 -16.93 8.68 -9.00
C VAL A 120 -16.76 7.34 -9.72
N TRP A 121 -17.07 6.25 -9.03
CA TRP A 121 -16.86 4.89 -9.55
C TRP A 121 -17.73 4.59 -10.76
N VAL A 122 -19.00 5.03 -10.75
CA VAL A 122 -19.91 4.91 -11.90
C VAL A 122 -19.35 5.61 -13.14
N GLU A 123 -18.80 6.82 -12.99
CA GLU A 123 -18.19 7.55 -14.10
C GLU A 123 -16.91 6.86 -14.62
N ILE A 124 -16.06 6.38 -13.71
CA ILE A 124 -14.86 5.62 -14.06
C ILE A 124 -15.22 4.36 -14.86
N GLU A 125 -16.18 3.58 -14.39
CA GLU A 125 -16.61 2.38 -15.09
C GLU A 125 -17.23 2.68 -16.47
N ALA A 126 -18.08 3.72 -16.55
CA ALA A 126 -18.67 4.15 -17.81
C ALA A 126 -17.60 4.57 -18.83
N PHE A 127 -16.55 5.26 -18.38
CA PHE A 127 -15.42 5.61 -19.23
C PHE A 127 -14.60 4.37 -19.64
N CYS A 128 -14.22 3.52 -18.69
CA CYS A 128 -13.39 2.36 -18.97
C CYS A 128 -14.06 1.34 -19.91
N ARG A 129 -15.40 1.20 -19.86
CA ARG A 129 -16.15 0.31 -20.76
C ARG A 129 -16.07 0.71 -22.24
N GLN A 130 -15.70 1.95 -22.56
CA GLN A 130 -15.52 2.42 -23.94
C GLN A 130 -14.23 1.90 -24.58
N PHE A 131 -13.32 1.34 -23.78
CA PHE A 131 -11.99 0.90 -24.23
C PHE A 131 -11.75 -0.55 -23.80
N ILE A 132 -10.98 -1.27 -24.62
CA ILE A 132 -10.60 -2.66 -24.33
C ILE A 132 -9.38 -2.66 -23.37
N GLY A 133 -9.38 -3.58 -22.42
CA GLY A 133 -8.20 -3.86 -21.58
C GLY A 133 -8.24 -3.28 -20.18
N PHE A 134 -9.15 -2.37 -19.86
CA PHE A 134 -9.34 -1.91 -18.47
C PHE A 134 -9.98 -2.99 -17.60
N LYS A 135 -9.49 -3.07 -16.37
CA LYS A 135 -10.05 -3.88 -15.28
C LYS A 135 -10.33 -2.97 -14.11
N THR A 136 -11.59 -2.86 -13.72
CA THR A 136 -12.06 -2.02 -12.61
C THR A 136 -12.70 -2.91 -11.56
N HIS A 137 -12.42 -2.66 -10.28
CA HIS A 137 -13.11 -3.32 -9.18
C HIS A 137 -13.04 -2.49 -7.91
N LEU A 138 -14.07 -2.58 -7.09
CA LEU A 138 -14.01 -2.13 -5.71
C LEU A 138 -13.31 -3.20 -4.88
N VAL A 139 -12.38 -2.78 -4.04
CA VAL A 139 -11.68 -3.68 -3.12
C VAL A 139 -12.59 -3.95 -1.94
N ASN A 140 -13.06 -5.20 -1.86
CA ASN A 140 -13.88 -5.71 -0.77
C ASN A 140 -13.03 -6.63 0.09
N ASP A 141 -12.91 -6.28 1.36
CA ASP A 141 -12.11 -7.03 2.33
C ASP A 141 -12.73 -6.88 3.72
N PHE A 142 -12.72 -7.94 4.53
CA PHE A 142 -13.38 -7.96 5.83
C PHE A 142 -14.85 -7.48 5.79
N GLU A 143 -15.59 -7.90 4.75
CA GLU A 143 -17.02 -7.58 4.51
C GLU A 143 -17.29 -6.09 4.24
N VAL A 144 -16.27 -5.29 3.96
CA VAL A 144 -16.36 -3.85 3.69
C VAL A 144 -15.80 -3.51 2.33
N SER A 145 -16.47 -2.60 1.61
CA SER A 145 -16.00 -2.02 0.35
C SER A 145 -15.18 -0.76 0.66
N TRP A 146 -13.86 -0.83 0.50
CA TRP A 146 -12.95 0.21 0.97
C TRP A 146 -12.64 1.28 -0.07
N TYR A 147 -12.25 0.89 -1.27
CA TYR A 147 -11.78 1.80 -2.32
C TYR A 147 -11.86 1.14 -3.70
N GLY A 148 -11.66 1.92 -4.76
CA GLY A 148 -11.67 1.41 -6.12
C GLY A 148 -10.28 1.30 -6.74
N VAL A 149 -10.06 0.28 -7.58
CA VAL A 149 -8.80 0.03 -8.29
C VAL A 149 -9.05 -0.14 -9.78
N ILE A 150 -8.22 0.52 -10.59
CA ILE A 150 -8.20 0.45 -12.03
C ILE A 150 -6.84 -0.10 -12.46
N LYS A 151 -6.85 -1.10 -13.33
CA LYS A 151 -5.66 -1.68 -13.97
C LYS A 151 -5.90 -1.81 -15.47
N HIS A 152 -4.82 -1.98 -16.23
CA HIS A 152 -4.90 -2.27 -17.65
C HIS A 152 -4.07 -3.51 -18.03
N VAL A 153 -4.52 -4.26 -19.04
CA VAL A 153 -3.83 -5.50 -19.48
C VAL A 153 -2.41 -5.24 -19.97
N ASP A 154 -2.13 -4.08 -20.56
CA ASP A 154 -0.78 -3.71 -21.02
C ASP A 154 0.20 -3.45 -19.86
N GLY A 155 -0.31 -3.33 -18.64
CA GLY A 155 0.53 -3.17 -17.45
C GLY A 155 1.31 -1.84 -17.40
N THR A 156 0.87 -0.79 -18.13
CA THR A 156 1.56 0.50 -18.21
C THR A 156 0.80 1.61 -17.48
N GLU A 157 1.55 2.54 -16.89
CA GLU A 157 0.98 3.71 -16.23
C GLU A 157 0.35 4.69 -17.21
N THR A 158 0.88 4.77 -18.43
CA THR A 158 0.47 5.76 -19.45
C THR A 158 -1.02 5.66 -19.79
N ILE A 159 -1.54 4.42 -19.93
CA ILE A 159 -2.95 4.21 -20.23
C ILE A 159 -3.84 4.60 -19.04
N LEU A 160 -3.40 4.33 -17.82
CA LEU A 160 -4.16 4.71 -16.61
C LEU A 160 -4.23 6.22 -16.44
N LYS A 161 -3.26 6.98 -16.95
CA LYS A 161 -3.30 8.45 -16.97
C LYS A 161 -4.47 8.99 -17.78
N THR A 162 -4.96 8.29 -18.80
CA THR A 162 -6.14 8.73 -19.55
C THR A 162 -7.39 8.78 -18.65
N VAL A 163 -7.61 7.77 -17.81
CA VAL A 163 -8.71 7.77 -16.84
C VAL A 163 -8.49 8.85 -15.78
N LEU A 164 -7.27 8.95 -15.28
CA LEU A 164 -6.90 9.93 -14.26
C LEU A 164 -7.16 11.37 -14.73
N ASP A 165 -6.72 11.71 -15.94
CA ASP A 165 -6.79 13.08 -16.45
C ASP A 165 -8.20 13.42 -16.99
N SER A 166 -8.94 12.43 -17.52
CA SER A 166 -10.27 12.67 -18.10
C SER A 166 -11.40 12.69 -17.06
N ILE A 167 -11.29 11.90 -15.98
CA ILE A 167 -12.36 11.70 -15.00
C ILE A 167 -11.92 12.11 -13.61
N ILE A 168 -10.84 11.49 -13.08
CA ILE A 168 -10.57 11.53 -11.65
C ILE A 168 -10.13 12.93 -11.20
N LYS A 169 -9.14 13.53 -11.84
CA LYS A 169 -8.58 14.82 -11.41
C LYS A 169 -9.57 15.99 -11.39
N THR A 170 -10.61 15.92 -12.22
CA THR A 170 -11.61 16.99 -12.36
C THR A 170 -12.89 16.73 -11.57
N HIS A 171 -13.02 15.54 -11.00
CA HIS A 171 -14.23 15.16 -10.26
C HIS A 171 -14.37 15.99 -8.96
N PRO A 172 -15.60 16.50 -8.64
CA PRO A 172 -15.84 17.33 -7.45
C PRO A 172 -15.33 16.73 -6.15
N HIS A 173 -15.49 15.42 -5.93
CA HIS A 173 -15.07 14.73 -4.69
C HIS A 173 -13.56 14.52 -4.57
N ILE A 174 -12.82 14.69 -5.66
CA ILE A 174 -11.36 14.78 -5.64
C ILE A 174 -10.93 16.23 -5.36
N LEU A 175 -11.60 17.20 -5.98
CA LEU A 175 -11.28 18.62 -5.81
C LEU A 175 -11.60 19.13 -4.40
N ASP A 176 -12.67 18.63 -3.77
CA ASP A 176 -13.03 18.96 -2.37
C ASP A 176 -12.17 18.20 -1.33
N GLY A 177 -11.32 17.27 -1.79
CA GLY A 177 -10.44 16.49 -0.95
C GLY A 177 -11.15 15.39 -0.13
N SER A 178 -12.42 15.06 -0.43
CA SER A 178 -13.10 13.91 0.19
C SER A 178 -12.50 12.60 -0.24
N LEU A 179 -12.13 12.50 -1.51
CA LEU A 179 -11.41 11.38 -2.10
C LEU A 179 -10.04 11.82 -2.60
N TYR A 180 -9.14 10.87 -2.72
CA TYR A 180 -7.85 11.10 -3.38
C TYR A 180 -7.51 9.91 -4.28
N TRP A 181 -6.51 10.08 -5.11
CA TRP A 181 -6.02 9.04 -6.00
C TRP A 181 -4.55 8.72 -5.76
N HIS A 182 -4.19 7.49 -6.06
CA HIS A 182 -2.82 7.02 -6.06
C HIS A 182 -2.54 6.24 -7.34
N LEU A 183 -1.47 6.61 -8.04
CA LEU A 183 -1.02 5.94 -9.27
C LEU A 183 0.43 5.50 -9.08
N ASN A 184 0.66 4.19 -9.15
CA ASN A 184 1.98 3.59 -9.15
C ASN A 184 2.00 2.40 -10.11
N GLY A 185 2.75 2.53 -11.20
CA GLY A 185 2.79 1.52 -12.25
C GLY A 185 1.40 1.21 -12.83
N ASN A 186 1.02 -0.06 -12.86
CA ASN A 186 -0.29 -0.50 -13.34
C ASN A 186 -1.35 -0.57 -12.22
N ASN A 187 -1.35 0.38 -11.32
CA ASN A 187 -2.33 0.45 -10.24
C ASN A 187 -2.76 1.90 -10.01
N LEU A 188 -3.98 2.23 -10.44
CA LEU A 188 -4.62 3.51 -10.15
C LEU A 188 -5.74 3.26 -9.15
N ALA A 189 -5.59 3.77 -7.94
CA ALA A 189 -6.57 3.65 -6.88
C ALA A 189 -7.28 4.98 -6.63
N VAL A 190 -8.58 4.92 -6.28
CA VAL A 190 -9.38 6.05 -5.79
C VAL A 190 -9.87 5.69 -4.40
N LEU A 191 -9.47 6.49 -3.41
CA LEU A 191 -9.63 6.17 -2.01
C LEU A 191 -10.36 7.31 -1.25
N PRO A 192 -11.23 6.96 -0.29
CA PRO A 192 -11.67 7.88 0.75
C PRO A 192 -10.48 8.50 1.50
N LYS A 193 -10.55 9.79 1.83
CA LYS A 193 -9.47 10.51 2.54
C LYS A 193 -9.09 9.87 3.88
N ILE A 194 -10.05 9.24 4.54
CA ILE A 194 -9.81 8.55 5.82
C ILE A 194 -8.92 7.32 5.68
N ILE A 195 -8.91 6.69 4.49
CA ILE A 195 -8.08 5.52 4.21
C ILE A 195 -6.70 6.00 3.78
N ASN A 196 -5.76 6.01 4.70
CA ASN A 196 -4.37 6.39 4.44
C ASN A 196 -3.42 5.73 5.44
N LYS A 197 -2.24 5.39 4.97
CA LYS A 197 -1.19 4.73 5.77
C LYS A 197 -0.74 5.58 6.97
N GLU A 198 -0.75 6.90 6.82
CA GLU A 198 -0.31 7.83 7.87
C GLU A 198 -1.14 7.72 9.14
N SER A 199 -2.47 7.74 9.01
CA SER A 199 -3.38 7.66 10.17
C SER A 199 -3.23 6.35 10.93
N ALA A 200 -3.12 5.23 10.21
CA ALA A 200 -2.90 3.91 10.80
C ALA A 200 -1.54 3.80 11.53
N VAL A 201 -0.48 4.30 10.91
CA VAL A 201 0.86 4.31 11.54
C VAL A 201 0.90 5.24 12.75
N ARG A 202 0.26 6.40 12.69
CA ARG A 202 0.12 7.33 13.83
C ARG A 202 -0.59 6.68 15.01
N TYR A 203 -1.67 5.94 14.74
CA TYR A 203 -2.41 5.18 15.75
C TYR A 203 -1.49 4.17 16.45
N LEU A 204 -0.76 3.34 15.69
CA LEU A 204 0.16 2.35 16.24
C LEU A 204 1.33 2.99 17.01
N ILE A 205 1.96 4.05 16.48
CA ILE A 205 3.05 4.77 17.17
C ILE A 205 2.56 5.30 18.53
N ASN A 206 1.35 5.87 18.58
CA ASN A 206 0.79 6.37 19.82
C ASN A 206 0.57 5.25 20.85
N GLY A 207 0.06 4.09 20.41
CA GLY A 207 -0.09 2.91 21.27
C GLY A 207 1.27 2.40 21.78
N TYR A 208 2.27 2.31 20.93
CA TYR A 208 3.61 1.86 21.33
C TYR A 208 4.30 2.83 22.29
N LYS A 209 4.16 4.15 22.09
CA LYS A 209 4.72 5.17 23.00
C LYS A 209 4.14 5.10 24.41
N GLN A 210 2.90 4.67 24.57
CA GLN A 210 2.31 4.46 25.91
C GLN A 210 2.98 3.31 26.65
N GLN A 211 3.42 2.27 25.93
CA GLN A 211 4.09 1.09 26.52
C GLN A 211 5.61 1.28 26.62
N HIS A 212 6.19 2.00 25.66
CA HIS A 212 7.64 2.20 25.50
C HIS A 212 7.94 3.68 25.21
N PRO A 213 8.00 4.56 26.23
CA PRO A 213 8.19 6.01 26.02
C PRO A 213 9.47 6.36 25.23
N GLU A 214 10.51 5.53 25.32
CA GLU A 214 11.79 5.73 24.65
C GLU A 214 11.95 4.80 23.42
N LEU A 215 10.90 4.59 22.64
CA LEU A 215 11.02 3.84 21.40
C LEU A 215 11.68 4.69 20.29
N VAL A 216 12.34 4.02 19.35
CA VAL A 216 12.84 4.62 18.12
C VAL A 216 12.05 4.04 16.93
N THR A 217 11.65 4.91 16.00
CA THR A 217 10.82 4.55 14.85
C THR A 217 11.51 4.79 13.53
N PHE A 218 11.33 3.86 12.61
CA PHE A 218 11.80 3.96 11.23
C PHE A 218 10.60 3.80 10.28
N GLY A 219 10.61 4.56 9.19
CA GLY A 219 9.67 4.40 8.09
C GLY A 219 10.42 4.00 6.82
N ALA A 220 9.94 3.00 6.09
CA ALA A 220 10.52 2.62 4.82
C ALA A 220 9.43 2.46 3.75
N GLY A 221 9.63 3.06 2.58
CA GLY A 221 8.65 3.03 1.49
C GLY A 221 9.21 3.58 0.19
N ASP A 222 8.54 3.26 -0.92
CA ASP A 222 8.96 3.57 -2.29
C ASP A 222 8.14 4.67 -2.96
N SER A 223 6.90 4.88 -2.50
CA SER A 223 5.90 5.71 -3.18
C SER A 223 5.61 7.02 -2.44
N LYS A 224 4.97 7.96 -3.16
CA LYS A 224 4.53 9.23 -2.57
C LYS A 224 3.49 9.05 -1.46
N THR A 225 2.73 7.97 -1.49
CA THR A 225 1.76 7.63 -0.44
C THR A 225 2.41 7.11 0.84
N ASP A 226 3.69 6.74 0.78
CA ASP A 226 4.45 6.30 1.96
C ASP A 226 5.09 7.48 2.69
N ALA A 227 5.41 8.56 1.98
CA ALA A 227 6.08 9.72 2.55
C ALA A 227 5.38 10.28 3.80
N PRO A 228 4.03 10.40 3.87
CA PRO A 228 3.36 10.91 5.07
C PRO A 228 3.60 10.05 6.30
N PHE A 229 3.47 8.73 6.22
CA PHE A 229 3.72 7.89 7.39
C PHE A 229 5.21 7.81 7.76
N MET A 230 6.11 7.83 6.75
CA MET A 230 7.55 7.88 6.99
C MET A 230 7.96 9.16 7.71
N GLY A 231 7.27 10.28 7.42
CA GLY A 231 7.45 11.56 8.10
C GLY A 231 7.03 11.59 9.57
N LEU A 232 6.30 10.57 10.07
CA LEU A 232 5.98 10.40 11.48
C LEU A 232 7.09 9.71 12.27
N CYS A 233 8.02 9.05 11.57
CA CYS A 233 9.08 8.25 12.15
C CYS A 233 10.33 9.10 12.39
N ASP A 234 11.18 8.67 13.31
CA ASP A 234 12.45 9.34 13.61
C ASP A 234 13.44 9.25 12.45
N TYR A 235 13.38 8.17 11.66
CA TYR A 235 14.25 7.94 10.50
C TYR A 235 13.45 7.39 9.31
N ALA A 236 13.90 7.72 8.10
CA ALA A 236 13.30 7.26 6.85
C ALA A 236 14.30 6.53 5.96
N LEU A 237 13.89 5.41 5.37
CA LEU A 237 14.63 4.63 4.40
C LEU A 237 13.90 4.62 3.05
N ILE A 238 14.55 5.10 1.99
CA ILE A 238 13.95 5.22 0.67
C ILE A 238 14.77 4.40 -0.33
N PRO A 239 14.17 3.37 -0.96
CA PRO A 239 14.87 2.60 -1.98
C PRO A 239 15.21 3.46 -3.20
N LYS A 240 16.42 3.28 -3.74
CA LYS A 240 16.87 4.01 -4.94
C LYS A 240 16.03 3.64 -6.16
N ASN A 241 15.84 4.60 -7.06
CA ASN A 241 15.09 4.47 -8.32
C ASN A 241 13.58 4.22 -8.16
N THR A 242 13.01 4.55 -7.00
CA THR A 242 11.58 4.49 -6.74
C THR A 242 10.90 5.83 -6.97
N GLN A 243 9.56 5.86 -6.94
CA GLN A 243 8.77 7.07 -7.15
C GLN A 243 9.14 8.17 -6.13
N LEU A 244 9.27 7.80 -4.85
CA LEU A 244 9.63 8.73 -3.79
C LEU A 244 11.08 9.22 -3.95
N TYR A 245 12.02 8.31 -4.24
CA TYR A 245 13.42 8.68 -4.48
C TYR A 245 13.57 9.70 -5.61
N GLN A 246 12.85 9.48 -6.73
CA GLN A 246 12.86 10.43 -7.86
C GLN A 246 12.34 11.81 -7.47
N SER A 247 11.36 11.87 -6.56
CA SER A 247 10.83 13.15 -6.06
C SER A 247 11.87 13.93 -5.23
N LEU A 248 12.81 13.24 -4.57
CA LEU A 248 13.90 13.88 -3.81
C LEU A 248 15.06 14.34 -4.70
N ALA A 249 15.22 13.79 -5.90
CA ALA A 249 16.32 14.13 -6.80
C ALA A 249 16.19 15.52 -7.44
N PHE A 250 15.13 16.27 -7.12
CA PHE A 250 14.91 17.65 -7.56
C PHE A 250 15.28 18.70 -6.50
N PHE A 251 15.86 18.29 -5.40
CA PHE A 251 16.46 19.12 -4.37
C PHE A 251 17.99 18.90 -4.34
#